data_0e2d355ac7f83d59f0c105d26eebcc8e
#
_entry.id   0e2d355ac7f83d59f0c105d26eebcc8e
#
_cell.length_a   1.000
_cell.length_b   1.000
_cell.length_c   1.000
_cell.angle_alpha   90.00
_cell.angle_beta   90.00
_cell.angle_gamma   90.00
#
_symmetry.space_group_name_H-M   'P 1'
#
loop_
_entity.id
_entity.type
_entity.pdbx_description
1 polymer ?
#
loop_
_entity_poly.entity_id
_entity_poly.type
_entity_poly.pdbx_seq_one_letter_code
_entity_poly.pdbx_strand_id
1 'polypeptide(L)'
;VTPGASVGQPADRKDNVLIVHWHDLGRHLGAYGHADVSSPRLDQLAAEGILLTRAHATAPLCSPSRGSLFTGRYPQGNGLIGLAHHGWEYRNGVRTLPEILGESGYYSALFGMQHETSYPKRLGFDEFDVSNSYCDYVTDKAEAWLRDDANSLAQQPFLLTAGFFETHRPYPPERYVPADSARVDPPGYLPDTPEVRDDLAAFYGAISTADAAVGRLLDALAETGHDATTWVVFFTDHGPAFPRAKSTLYDAGTGIGLIVRPPTGRPGGSRVYDELFSGVDLVPTLLGLLGIAVPADVDGVSHADGLRGSGSSAGPPRDYVYTTKTYHDSFDPIRAIRTKDYSYIENYVPRPLLDLPLDIEQSPSGLAVAPYVTTPRPERELYDLRADPEETTNLLAAGDPGADDIAADLAVRLHDWRQRTGDVIPSDFAGTRISARYTETYQHIHHAKPSSRSAIAADRGIEEGRSTER
;
A
#
# COMPACT_ATOMS: atom_id res chain seq x y z
N VAL A 1 -7.94 54.55 -9.50
CA VAL A 1 -7.46 53.17 -9.40
C VAL A 1 -8.57 52.37 -8.76
N THR A 2 -9.31 51.65 -9.59
CA THR A 2 -10.40 50.73 -9.16
C THR A 2 -9.81 49.44 -8.64
N PRO A 3 -10.27 48.87 -7.52
CA PRO A 3 -9.80 47.57 -7.06
C PRO A 3 -10.26 46.47 -8.02
N GLY A 4 -9.33 45.60 -8.42
CA GLY A 4 -9.62 44.48 -9.29
C GLY A 4 -10.64 43.54 -8.65
N ALA A 5 -11.66 43.18 -9.40
CA ALA A 5 -12.65 42.18 -9.04
C ALA A 5 -11.93 40.82 -8.89
N SER A 6 -12.01 40.25 -7.72
CA SER A 6 -11.72 38.82 -7.51
C SER A 6 -12.72 38.05 -8.39
N VAL A 7 -12.19 37.32 -9.37
CA VAL A 7 -12.99 36.33 -10.11
C VAL A 7 -13.34 35.24 -9.09
N GLY A 8 -14.58 35.30 -8.58
CA GLY A 8 -15.14 34.25 -7.76
C GLY A 8 -15.14 32.94 -8.56
N GLN A 9 -14.53 31.89 -8.03
CA GLN A 9 -14.71 30.58 -8.61
C GLN A 9 -16.20 30.23 -8.62
N PRO A 10 -16.73 29.63 -9.68
CA PRO A 10 -18.11 29.13 -9.69
C PRO A 10 -18.27 28.11 -8.56
N ALA A 11 -19.29 28.34 -7.74
CA ALA A 11 -19.56 27.57 -6.48
C ALA A 11 -19.92 26.09 -6.69
N ASP A 12 -19.82 25.54 -7.90
CA ASP A 12 -20.32 24.20 -8.27
C ASP A 12 -19.28 23.27 -8.93
N ARG A 13 -18.00 23.68 -9.06
CA ARG A 13 -17.02 22.81 -9.69
C ARG A 13 -16.44 21.83 -8.67
N LYS A 14 -16.63 20.51 -8.91
CA LYS A 14 -16.00 19.43 -8.12
C LYS A 14 -14.49 19.44 -8.31
N ASP A 15 -13.76 19.13 -7.26
CA ASP A 15 -12.31 18.98 -7.33
C ASP A 15 -11.91 17.71 -8.06
N ASN A 16 -10.73 17.75 -8.68
CA ASN A 16 -10.08 16.59 -9.27
C ASN A 16 -9.32 15.79 -8.22
N VAL A 17 -8.91 14.58 -8.58
CA VAL A 17 -8.03 13.73 -7.78
C VAL A 17 -6.89 13.23 -8.65
N LEU A 18 -5.65 13.39 -8.17
CA LEU A 18 -4.47 12.70 -8.67
C LEU A 18 -4.02 11.71 -7.60
N ILE A 19 -4.04 10.42 -7.93
CA ILE A 19 -3.44 9.35 -7.11
C ILE A 19 -2.10 8.95 -7.73
N VAL A 20 -1.04 9.01 -6.95
CA VAL A 20 0.25 8.40 -7.28
C VAL A 20 0.50 7.28 -6.27
N HIS A 21 0.65 6.06 -6.74
CA HIS A 21 0.90 4.94 -5.83
C HIS A 21 2.08 4.10 -6.28
N TRP A 22 2.85 3.65 -5.28
CA TRP A 22 4.02 2.83 -5.48
C TRP A 22 3.85 1.43 -4.92
N HIS A 23 4.81 0.57 -5.21
CA HIS A 23 4.89 -0.81 -4.79
C HIS A 23 5.96 -1.00 -3.72
N ASP A 24 5.71 -1.85 -2.71
CA ASP A 24 6.73 -2.37 -1.78
C ASP A 24 7.65 -1.30 -1.13
N LEU A 25 7.12 -0.15 -0.71
CA LEU A 25 7.94 0.93 -0.13
C LEU A 25 7.76 1.06 1.39
N GLY A 26 6.55 0.84 1.90
CA GLY A 26 6.25 1.23 3.28
C GLY A 26 6.38 2.74 3.50
N ARG A 27 7.13 3.13 4.54
CA ARG A 27 7.39 4.52 4.92
C ARG A 27 8.84 4.96 4.66
N HIS A 28 9.60 4.29 3.80
CA HIS A 28 11.02 4.58 3.55
C HIS A 28 11.22 5.85 2.72
N LEU A 29 10.89 7.00 3.30
CA LEU A 29 11.06 8.34 2.72
C LEU A 29 11.66 9.30 3.76
N GLY A 30 12.34 10.34 3.29
CA GLY A 30 12.88 11.40 4.14
C GLY A 30 11.82 12.03 5.04
N ALA A 31 10.61 12.27 4.53
CA ALA A 31 9.48 12.80 5.29
C ALA A 31 9.07 11.94 6.50
N TYR A 32 9.37 10.65 6.50
CA TYR A 32 9.13 9.72 7.61
C TYR A 32 10.36 9.52 8.51
N GLY A 33 11.45 10.29 8.29
CA GLY A 33 12.63 10.27 9.14
C GLY A 33 13.80 9.42 8.63
N HIS A 34 13.70 8.82 7.43
CA HIS A 34 14.81 8.08 6.81
C HIS A 34 15.79 9.06 6.15
N ALA A 35 16.78 9.54 6.94
CA ALA A 35 17.74 10.55 6.49
C ALA A 35 18.73 10.05 5.43
N ASP A 36 18.87 8.74 5.27
CA ASP A 36 19.69 8.06 4.28
C ASP A 36 18.98 7.82 2.94
N VAL A 37 17.67 8.12 2.86
CA VAL A 37 16.84 8.04 1.67
C VAL A 37 16.73 9.40 0.99
N SER A 38 16.95 9.46 -0.32
CA SER A 38 16.76 10.67 -1.12
C SER A 38 15.39 10.67 -1.78
N SER A 39 14.44 11.44 -1.23
CA SER A 39 13.07 11.59 -1.73
C SER A 39 12.59 13.05 -1.73
N PRO A 40 13.36 14.01 -2.30
CA PRO A 40 13.11 15.44 -2.12
C PRO A 40 11.75 15.91 -2.66
N ARG A 41 11.18 15.26 -3.67
CA ARG A 41 9.89 15.66 -4.26
C ARG A 41 8.72 15.19 -3.41
N LEU A 42 8.78 13.98 -2.85
CA LEU A 42 7.80 13.48 -1.89
C LEU A 42 7.93 14.17 -0.53
N ASP A 43 9.15 14.52 -0.12
CA ASP A 43 9.39 15.32 1.09
C ASP A 43 8.77 16.72 0.93
N GLN A 44 8.90 17.33 -0.25
CA GLN A 44 8.23 18.60 -0.57
C GLN A 44 6.70 18.41 -0.58
N LEU A 45 6.17 17.35 -1.19
CA LEU A 45 4.74 17.07 -1.19
C LEU A 45 4.21 16.93 0.24
N ALA A 46 4.95 16.27 1.13
CA ALA A 46 4.60 16.15 2.54
C ALA A 46 4.64 17.50 3.26
N ALA A 47 5.63 18.35 2.96
CA ALA A 47 5.76 19.69 3.54
C ALA A 47 4.65 20.65 3.08
N GLU A 48 4.12 20.48 1.87
CA GLU A 48 2.98 21.23 1.33
C GLU A 48 1.63 20.64 1.72
N GLY A 49 1.60 19.37 2.10
CA GLY A 49 0.39 18.58 2.36
C GLY A 49 0.24 18.13 3.81
N ILE A 50 -0.41 17.01 3.96
CA ILE A 50 -0.69 16.33 5.22
C ILE A 50 0.03 14.98 5.20
N LEU A 51 0.99 14.80 6.12
CA LEU A 51 1.70 13.55 6.30
C LEU A 51 0.95 12.68 7.31
N LEU A 52 0.44 11.52 6.89
CA LEU A 52 -0.20 10.56 7.78
C LEU A 52 0.85 9.59 8.32
N THR A 53 1.17 9.70 9.62
CA THR A 53 2.27 8.94 10.23
C THR A 53 1.87 7.54 10.69
N ARG A 54 0.56 7.28 10.87
CA ARG A 54 0.02 5.99 11.35
C ARG A 54 -0.96 5.36 10.36
N ALA A 55 -0.62 5.44 9.06
CA ALA A 55 -1.37 4.73 8.03
C ALA A 55 -0.87 3.27 7.91
N HIS A 56 -1.80 2.32 7.84
CA HIS A 56 -1.52 0.90 7.79
C HIS A 56 -2.31 0.21 6.67
N ALA A 57 -1.63 -0.68 5.95
CA ALA A 57 -2.24 -1.58 5.00
C ALA A 57 -3.16 -2.59 5.72
N THR A 58 -4.21 -3.05 5.04
CA THR A 58 -5.08 -4.13 5.54
C THR A 58 -4.47 -5.52 5.36
N ALA A 59 -3.44 -5.60 4.53
CA ALA A 59 -2.66 -6.80 4.29
C ALA A 59 -1.23 -6.41 3.89
N PRO A 60 -0.20 -7.19 4.29
CA PRO A 60 1.20 -6.90 3.98
C PRO A 60 1.62 -7.41 2.59
N LEU A 61 0.73 -7.35 1.61
CA LEU A 61 0.92 -7.84 0.23
C LEU A 61 0.00 -7.14 -0.76
N CYS A 62 0.44 -7.12 -2.02
CA CYS A 62 -0.03 -6.27 -3.11
C CYS A 62 -1.56 -6.28 -3.33
N SER A 63 -2.12 -7.36 -3.92
CA SER A 63 -3.52 -7.37 -4.36
C SER A 63 -4.51 -7.19 -3.19
N PRO A 64 -4.36 -7.86 -2.02
CA PRO A 64 -5.25 -7.64 -0.89
C PRO A 64 -5.22 -6.21 -0.34
N SER A 65 -4.03 -5.60 -0.24
CA SER A 65 -3.91 -4.22 0.22
C SER A 65 -4.52 -3.23 -0.78
N ARG A 66 -4.12 -3.34 -2.06
CA ARG A 66 -4.65 -2.49 -3.14
C ARG A 66 -6.16 -2.64 -3.27
N GLY A 67 -6.67 -3.88 -3.19
CA GLY A 67 -8.10 -4.13 -3.18
C GLY A 67 -8.84 -3.37 -2.08
N SER A 68 -8.24 -3.24 -0.89
CA SER A 68 -8.83 -2.46 0.19
C SER A 68 -8.72 -0.95 -0.05
N LEU A 69 -7.57 -0.48 -0.54
CA LEU A 69 -7.33 0.94 -0.86
C LEU A 69 -8.28 1.46 -1.94
N PHE A 70 -8.66 0.64 -2.93
CA PHE A 70 -9.52 1.05 -4.03
C PHE A 70 -11.01 0.68 -3.87
N THR A 71 -11.39 -0.10 -2.84
CA THR A 71 -12.80 -0.45 -2.58
C THR A 71 -13.32 0.03 -1.24
N GLY A 72 -12.43 0.42 -0.31
CA GLY A 72 -12.80 0.71 1.07
C GLY A 72 -13.28 -0.52 1.86
N ARG A 73 -12.98 -1.74 1.39
CA ARG A 73 -13.43 -3.00 2.00
C ARG A 73 -12.25 -3.89 2.36
N TYR A 74 -12.36 -4.60 3.48
CA TYR A 74 -11.33 -5.56 3.88
C TYR A 74 -11.19 -6.70 2.86
N PRO A 75 -10.02 -7.38 2.78
CA PRO A 75 -9.75 -8.45 1.82
C PRO A 75 -10.81 -9.56 1.81
N GLN A 76 -11.29 -9.99 2.99
CA GLN A 76 -12.37 -10.98 3.11
C GLN A 76 -13.71 -10.45 2.59
N GLY A 77 -13.95 -9.15 2.63
CA GLY A 77 -15.15 -8.48 2.11
C GLY A 77 -15.10 -8.28 0.61
N ASN A 78 -13.96 -7.87 0.06
CA ASN A 78 -13.80 -7.63 -1.38
C ASN A 78 -13.44 -8.88 -2.20
N GLY A 79 -12.90 -9.93 -1.57
CA GLY A 79 -12.55 -11.21 -2.22
C GLY A 79 -11.06 -11.40 -2.49
N LEU A 80 -10.24 -10.36 -2.43
CA LEU A 80 -8.80 -10.42 -2.66
C LEU A 80 -8.06 -10.82 -1.38
N ILE A 81 -8.11 -12.10 -1.01
CA ILE A 81 -7.39 -12.65 0.15
C ILE A 81 -6.01 -13.24 -0.22
N GLY A 82 -5.60 -13.09 -1.47
CA GLY A 82 -4.32 -13.47 -2.05
C GLY A 82 -4.09 -12.70 -3.35
N LEU A 83 -3.00 -13.01 -4.07
CA LEU A 83 -2.57 -12.26 -5.24
C LEU A 83 -3.45 -12.53 -6.47
N ALA A 84 -3.81 -11.49 -7.22
CA ALA A 84 -4.68 -11.59 -8.40
C ALA A 84 -4.11 -12.53 -9.47
N HIS A 85 -2.79 -12.51 -9.71
CA HIS A 85 -2.16 -13.42 -10.67
C HIS A 85 -2.15 -14.90 -10.21
N HIS A 86 -2.49 -15.18 -8.94
CA HIS A 86 -2.76 -16.52 -8.43
C HIS A 86 -4.25 -16.92 -8.55
N GLY A 87 -5.06 -16.07 -9.20
CA GLY A 87 -6.46 -16.33 -9.50
C GLY A 87 -7.46 -15.81 -8.46
N TRP A 88 -7.01 -14.93 -7.56
CA TRP A 88 -7.90 -14.18 -6.68
C TRP A 88 -8.50 -12.99 -7.44
N GLU A 89 -9.80 -12.76 -7.25
CA GLU A 89 -10.55 -11.72 -7.96
C GLU A 89 -11.55 -11.06 -7.03
N TYR A 90 -11.95 -9.84 -7.35
CA TYR A 90 -13.04 -9.17 -6.65
C TYR A 90 -14.33 -10.00 -6.69
N ARG A 91 -15.03 -10.04 -5.58
CA ARG A 91 -16.38 -10.59 -5.54
C ARG A 91 -17.32 -9.80 -6.44
N ASN A 92 -18.35 -10.50 -6.97
CA ASN A 92 -19.39 -9.82 -7.75
C ASN A 92 -20.09 -8.75 -6.90
N GLY A 93 -20.31 -7.57 -7.50
CA GLY A 93 -20.96 -6.44 -6.85
C GLY A 93 -20.04 -5.57 -5.97
N VAL A 94 -18.76 -5.92 -5.81
CA VAL A 94 -17.79 -5.01 -5.20
C VAL A 94 -17.53 -3.86 -6.17
N ARG A 95 -17.73 -2.62 -5.70
CA ARG A 95 -17.46 -1.40 -6.46
C ARG A 95 -16.09 -0.86 -6.10
N THR A 96 -15.41 -0.34 -7.11
CA THR A 96 -14.11 0.32 -6.98
C THR A 96 -14.26 1.83 -6.89
N LEU A 97 -13.22 2.53 -6.44
CA LEU A 97 -13.21 4.00 -6.39
C LEU A 97 -13.53 4.66 -7.73
N PRO A 98 -12.93 4.25 -8.89
CA PRO A 98 -13.32 4.83 -10.19
C PRO A 98 -14.79 4.60 -10.53
N GLU A 99 -15.37 3.43 -10.26
CA GLU A 99 -16.82 3.18 -10.48
C GLU A 99 -17.69 4.13 -9.63
N ILE A 100 -17.35 4.30 -8.33
CA ILE A 100 -18.09 5.19 -7.42
C ILE A 100 -17.98 6.65 -7.87
N LEU A 101 -16.80 7.09 -8.28
CA LEU A 101 -16.58 8.44 -8.77
C LEU A 101 -17.25 8.67 -10.14
N GLY A 102 -17.26 7.66 -11.02
CA GLY A 102 -17.97 7.69 -12.30
C GLY A 102 -19.47 7.94 -12.13
N GLU A 103 -20.12 7.29 -11.14
CA GLU A 103 -21.53 7.57 -10.78
C GLU A 103 -21.74 9.05 -10.35
N SER A 104 -20.68 9.71 -9.91
CA SER A 104 -20.68 11.14 -9.54
C SER A 104 -20.21 12.06 -10.67
N GLY A 105 -20.02 11.55 -11.89
CA GLY A 105 -19.68 12.31 -13.07
C GLY A 105 -18.20 12.59 -13.27
N TYR A 106 -17.30 11.84 -12.61
CA TYR A 106 -15.87 11.91 -12.86
C TYR A 106 -15.49 11.13 -14.12
N TYR A 107 -14.51 11.63 -14.85
CA TYR A 107 -13.77 10.85 -15.84
C TYR A 107 -12.52 10.26 -15.19
N SER A 108 -12.23 8.99 -15.42
CA SER A 108 -11.16 8.29 -14.71
C SER A 108 -10.14 7.68 -15.66
N ALA A 109 -8.85 7.93 -15.40
CA ALA A 109 -7.73 7.36 -16.14
C ALA A 109 -6.73 6.64 -15.22
N LEU A 110 -6.19 5.50 -15.69
CA LEU A 110 -5.15 4.73 -15.01
C LEU A 110 -3.98 4.52 -15.96
N PHE A 111 -2.80 4.91 -15.54
CA PHE A 111 -1.55 4.58 -16.22
C PHE A 111 -0.63 3.76 -15.32
N GLY A 112 -0.13 2.64 -15.85
CA GLY A 112 0.85 1.79 -15.21
C GLY A 112 0.27 0.73 -14.27
N MET A 113 0.83 0.63 -13.08
CA MET A 113 0.61 -0.49 -12.16
C MET A 113 -0.82 -0.57 -11.64
N GLN A 114 -1.39 -1.74 -11.77
CA GLN A 114 -2.50 -2.27 -10.99
C GLN A 114 -2.20 -3.75 -10.68
N HIS A 115 -2.68 -4.27 -9.61
CA HIS A 115 -2.45 -5.66 -9.23
C HIS A 115 -3.68 -6.27 -8.52
N GLU A 116 -4.85 -5.70 -8.80
CA GLU A 116 -6.12 -6.11 -8.17
C GLU A 116 -6.88 -7.14 -9.01
N THR A 117 -6.56 -7.24 -10.31
CA THR A 117 -7.27 -8.14 -11.22
C THR A 117 -6.42 -8.49 -12.43
N SER A 118 -6.67 -9.67 -13.01
CA SER A 118 -6.14 -10.06 -14.33
C SER A 118 -6.91 -9.41 -15.50
N TYR A 119 -8.01 -8.69 -15.19
CA TYR A 119 -8.89 -8.05 -16.19
C TYR A 119 -9.04 -6.55 -15.91
N PRO A 120 -8.14 -5.67 -16.40
CA PRO A 120 -8.10 -4.24 -16.02
C PRO A 120 -9.44 -3.50 -16.21
N LYS A 121 -10.26 -3.88 -17.19
CA LYS A 121 -11.62 -3.33 -17.37
C LYS A 121 -12.53 -3.49 -16.14
N ARG A 122 -12.24 -4.48 -15.27
CA ARG A 122 -12.99 -4.74 -14.03
C ARG A 122 -12.77 -3.64 -12.98
N LEU A 123 -11.72 -2.82 -13.13
CA LEU A 123 -11.43 -1.71 -12.23
C LEU A 123 -12.35 -0.51 -12.43
N GLY A 124 -13.06 -0.42 -13.55
CA GLY A 124 -14.04 0.64 -13.82
C GLY A 124 -13.45 1.98 -14.26
N PHE A 125 -12.17 2.05 -14.65
CA PHE A 125 -11.61 3.23 -15.29
C PHE A 125 -12.16 3.42 -16.70
N ASP A 126 -12.43 4.67 -17.08
CA ASP A 126 -12.87 5.03 -18.44
C ASP A 126 -11.74 4.82 -19.46
N GLU A 127 -10.51 5.12 -19.04
CA GLU A 127 -9.29 4.94 -19.83
C GLU A 127 -8.21 4.26 -19.00
N PHE A 128 -7.43 3.35 -19.61
CA PHE A 128 -6.27 2.78 -18.93
C PHE A 128 -5.19 2.33 -19.92
N ASP A 129 -3.93 2.44 -19.49
CA ASP A 129 -2.76 1.83 -20.13
C ASP A 129 -1.89 1.18 -19.06
N VAL A 130 -1.94 -0.16 -19.00
CA VAL A 130 -1.20 -1.00 -18.05
C VAL A 130 -0.10 -1.81 -18.74
N SER A 131 0.29 -1.41 -19.96
CA SER A 131 1.27 -2.13 -20.77
C SER A 131 2.70 -2.03 -20.22
N ASN A 132 3.00 -0.96 -19.49
CA ASN A 132 4.27 -0.76 -18.80
C ASN A 132 4.02 0.03 -17.50
N SER A 133 4.60 -0.44 -16.40
CA SER A 133 4.39 0.15 -15.07
C SER A 133 5.63 0.85 -14.50
N TYR A 134 6.72 0.92 -15.24
CA TYR A 134 7.90 1.68 -14.80
C TYR A 134 7.61 3.19 -14.76
N CYS A 135 8.15 3.85 -13.75
CA CYS A 135 7.82 5.23 -13.41
C CYS A 135 8.04 6.22 -14.55
N ASP A 136 9.07 6.06 -15.38
CA ASP A 136 9.34 6.88 -16.56
C ASP A 136 8.20 6.83 -17.58
N TYR A 137 7.79 5.61 -17.97
CA TYR A 137 6.69 5.41 -18.91
C TYR A 137 5.37 5.95 -18.38
N VAL A 138 5.06 5.63 -17.13
CA VAL A 138 3.81 6.06 -16.49
C VAL A 138 3.74 7.58 -16.40
N THR A 139 4.85 8.22 -16.04
CA THR A 139 4.93 9.68 -15.96
C THR A 139 4.76 10.31 -17.33
N ASP A 140 5.45 9.80 -18.37
CA ASP A 140 5.29 10.30 -19.74
C ASP A 140 3.83 10.26 -20.21
N LYS A 141 3.12 9.17 -19.91
CA LYS A 141 1.69 9.03 -20.24
C LYS A 141 0.80 9.99 -19.45
N ALA A 142 1.00 10.07 -18.14
CA ALA A 142 0.20 10.95 -17.29
C ALA A 142 0.43 12.44 -17.59
N GLU A 143 1.69 12.85 -17.88
CA GLU A 143 2.00 14.22 -18.35
C GLU A 143 1.33 14.54 -19.67
N ALA A 144 1.41 13.63 -20.65
CA ALA A 144 0.77 13.83 -21.96
C ALA A 144 -0.75 13.95 -21.79
N TRP A 145 -1.34 13.14 -20.94
CA TRP A 145 -2.77 13.17 -20.63
C TRP A 145 -3.21 14.49 -19.97
N LEU A 146 -2.42 15.00 -19.02
CA LEU A 146 -2.69 16.30 -18.36
C LEU A 146 -2.56 17.49 -19.33
N ARG A 147 -1.68 17.41 -20.33
CA ARG A 147 -1.44 18.48 -21.32
C ARG A 147 -2.32 18.38 -22.55
N ASP A 148 -3.13 17.33 -22.68
CA ASP A 148 -4.03 17.17 -23.83
C ASP A 148 -5.26 18.06 -23.70
N ASP A 149 -5.25 19.20 -24.42
CA ASP A 149 -6.36 20.16 -24.50
C ASP A 149 -7.64 19.56 -25.11
N ALA A 150 -7.54 18.45 -25.86
CA ALA A 150 -8.70 17.74 -26.42
C ALA A 150 -9.45 16.92 -25.37
N ASN A 151 -8.79 16.56 -24.28
CA ASN A 151 -9.47 16.03 -23.11
C ASN A 151 -10.35 17.14 -22.54
N SER A 152 -11.67 17.01 -22.65
CA SER A 152 -12.64 17.97 -22.15
C SER A 152 -12.61 18.12 -20.61
N LEU A 153 -11.43 17.95 -19.99
CA LEU A 153 -11.14 18.11 -18.56
C LEU A 153 -11.48 19.52 -18.03
N ALA A 154 -11.64 20.49 -18.94
CA ALA A 154 -12.07 21.84 -18.56
C ALA A 154 -13.47 21.86 -17.94
N GLN A 155 -14.32 20.86 -18.18
CA GLN A 155 -15.72 20.87 -17.76
C GLN A 155 -16.12 19.66 -16.87
N GLN A 156 -15.30 18.62 -16.79
CA GLN A 156 -15.59 17.40 -16.04
C GLN A 156 -14.49 17.16 -15.00
N PRO A 157 -14.81 16.84 -13.74
CA PRO A 157 -13.81 16.47 -12.76
C PRO A 157 -13.17 15.13 -13.14
N PHE A 158 -11.90 14.95 -12.80
CA PHE A 158 -11.19 13.73 -13.13
C PHE A 158 -10.60 13.00 -11.90
N LEU A 159 -10.44 11.70 -12.06
CA LEU A 159 -9.56 10.84 -11.28
C LEU A 159 -8.41 10.40 -12.19
N LEU A 160 -7.20 10.89 -11.97
CA LEU A 160 -6.00 10.38 -12.63
C LEU A 160 -5.23 9.51 -11.65
N THR A 161 -4.93 8.27 -12.05
CA THR A 161 -4.17 7.31 -11.24
C THR A 161 -2.88 6.94 -11.97
N ALA A 162 -1.73 7.22 -11.35
CA ALA A 162 -0.40 6.88 -11.82
C ALA A 162 0.21 5.82 -10.89
N GLY A 163 0.27 4.56 -11.35
CA GLY A 163 0.79 3.44 -10.59
C GLY A 163 2.18 3.07 -11.04
N PHE A 164 3.18 3.14 -10.14
CA PHE A 164 4.56 2.80 -10.43
C PHE A 164 4.89 1.38 -9.97
N PHE A 165 5.67 0.65 -10.77
CA PHE A 165 6.26 -0.63 -10.39
C PHE A 165 7.26 -0.46 -9.25
N GLU A 166 7.95 0.68 -9.25
CA GLU A 166 8.88 1.03 -8.19
C GLU A 166 8.12 1.13 -6.84
N THR A 167 8.60 0.55 -5.79
CA THR A 167 9.95 0.02 -5.58
C THR A 167 9.95 -1.52 -5.44
N HIS A 168 9.25 -2.23 -6.30
CA HIS A 168 9.27 -3.69 -6.32
C HIS A 168 10.63 -4.20 -6.82
N ARG A 169 11.09 -5.33 -6.26
CA ARG A 169 12.28 -6.03 -6.76
C ARG A 169 12.09 -6.51 -8.20
N PRO A 170 13.17 -6.66 -9.00
CA PRO A 170 14.57 -6.40 -8.68
C PRO A 170 15.00 -4.93 -8.84
N TYR A 171 16.20 -4.59 -8.35
CA TYR A 171 16.80 -3.25 -8.44
C TYR A 171 18.04 -3.25 -9.36
N PRO A 172 17.88 -3.42 -10.66
CA PRO A 172 19.03 -3.49 -11.59
C PRO A 172 19.77 -2.15 -11.65
N PRO A 173 21.12 -2.15 -11.47
CA PRO A 173 21.91 -0.91 -11.38
C PRO A 173 21.95 -0.10 -12.69
N GLU A 174 21.66 -0.73 -13.83
CA GLU A 174 21.50 -0.05 -15.11
C GLU A 174 20.25 0.83 -15.19
N ARG A 175 19.28 0.58 -14.31
CA ARG A 175 18.05 1.37 -14.19
C ARG A 175 18.06 2.27 -12.96
N TYR A 176 18.56 1.78 -11.84
CA TYR A 176 18.55 2.48 -10.56
C TYR A 176 19.99 2.64 -10.05
N VAL A 177 20.47 3.87 -9.97
CA VAL A 177 21.79 4.14 -9.41
C VAL A 177 21.71 3.92 -7.90
N PRO A 178 22.42 2.91 -7.34
CA PRO A 178 22.37 2.65 -5.90
C PRO A 178 22.83 3.83 -5.09
N ALA A 179 22.29 4.01 -3.89
CA ALA A 179 22.81 4.95 -2.90
C ALA A 179 24.19 4.49 -2.40
N ASP A 180 24.88 5.33 -1.62
CA ASP A 180 26.13 4.96 -0.98
C ASP A 180 25.87 4.00 0.18
N SER A 181 26.20 2.72 0.02
CA SER A 181 25.93 1.67 1.03
C SER A 181 26.67 1.92 2.35
N ALA A 182 27.78 2.69 2.35
CA ALA A 182 28.48 3.08 3.57
C ALA A 182 27.65 4.06 4.45
N ARG A 183 26.64 4.70 3.88
CA ARG A 183 25.76 5.66 4.56
C ARG A 183 24.39 5.08 4.89
N VAL A 184 24.09 3.87 4.44
CA VAL A 184 22.84 3.17 4.76
C VAL A 184 22.84 2.72 6.20
N ASP A 185 21.75 2.99 6.92
CA ASP A 185 21.51 2.54 8.29
C ASP A 185 20.40 1.47 8.28
N PRO A 186 20.75 0.16 8.33
CA PRO A 186 19.76 -0.88 8.33
C PRO A 186 18.83 -0.80 9.54
N PRO A 187 17.50 -1.00 9.38
CA PRO A 187 16.60 -1.06 10.53
C PRO A 187 17.01 -2.20 11.48
N GLY A 188 16.78 -2.03 12.78
CA GLY A 188 17.28 -2.94 13.82
C GLY A 188 16.78 -4.38 13.74
N TYR A 189 15.74 -4.63 12.95
CA TYR A 189 15.24 -5.99 12.65
C TYR A 189 15.99 -6.71 11.50
N LEU A 190 16.88 -6.01 10.79
CA LEU A 190 17.78 -6.61 9.78
C LEU A 190 19.21 -6.70 10.32
N PRO A 191 19.97 -7.75 9.96
CA PRO A 191 21.38 -7.82 10.32
C PRO A 191 22.18 -6.73 9.59
N ASP A 192 23.05 -6.06 10.32
CA ASP A 192 23.94 -5.05 9.74
C ASP A 192 25.17 -5.73 9.09
N THR A 193 25.02 -6.11 7.82
CA THR A 193 26.07 -6.73 7.01
C THR A 193 26.26 -5.95 5.70
N PRO A 194 27.45 -6.05 5.05
CA PRO A 194 27.66 -5.41 3.75
C PRO A 194 26.59 -5.76 2.70
N GLU A 195 26.14 -7.03 2.66
CA GLU A 195 25.16 -7.52 1.70
C GLU A 195 23.77 -6.87 1.93
N VAL A 196 23.37 -6.68 3.19
CA VAL A 196 22.12 -6.00 3.55
C VAL A 196 22.21 -4.50 3.23
N ARG A 197 23.34 -3.87 3.53
CA ARG A 197 23.57 -2.47 3.17
C ARG A 197 23.55 -2.23 1.67
N ASP A 198 24.17 -3.10 0.89
CA ASP A 198 24.17 -3.02 -0.59
C ASP A 198 22.76 -3.24 -1.15
N ASP A 199 21.99 -4.17 -0.61
CA ASP A 199 20.60 -4.44 -1.03
C ASP A 199 19.68 -3.24 -0.72
N LEU A 200 19.83 -2.62 0.46
CA LEU A 200 19.13 -1.39 0.83
C LEU A 200 19.57 -0.20 -0.04
N ALA A 201 20.86 -0.07 -0.35
CA ALA A 201 21.37 0.98 -1.23
C ALA A 201 20.77 0.89 -2.63
N ALA A 202 20.61 -0.32 -3.16
CA ALA A 202 19.95 -0.56 -4.45
C ALA A 202 18.45 -0.17 -4.40
N PHE A 203 17.75 -0.52 -3.33
CA PHE A 203 16.36 -0.11 -3.06
C PHE A 203 16.24 1.42 -2.99
N TYR A 204 17.16 2.12 -2.32
CA TYR A 204 17.15 3.59 -2.22
C TYR A 204 17.43 4.26 -3.57
N GLY A 205 18.18 3.60 -4.45
CA GLY A 205 18.33 4.04 -5.83
C GLY A 205 17.01 4.02 -6.61
N ALA A 206 16.19 2.97 -6.42
CA ALA A 206 14.86 2.89 -7.01
C ALA A 206 13.92 3.97 -6.46
N ILE A 207 13.98 4.25 -5.15
CA ILE A 207 13.21 5.35 -4.53
C ILE A 207 13.57 6.69 -5.19
N SER A 208 14.87 7.02 -5.30
CA SER A 208 15.31 8.30 -5.87
C SER A 208 14.86 8.47 -7.33
N THR A 209 14.85 7.38 -8.10
CA THR A 209 14.40 7.38 -9.50
C THR A 209 12.90 7.66 -9.59
N ALA A 210 12.11 6.98 -8.77
CA ALA A 210 10.65 7.14 -8.77
C ALA A 210 10.22 8.50 -8.17
N ASP A 211 10.96 9.01 -7.18
CA ASP A 211 10.72 10.35 -6.61
C ASP A 211 10.89 11.45 -7.66
N ALA A 212 11.93 11.37 -8.50
CA ALA A 212 12.12 12.31 -9.60
C ALA A 212 10.95 12.25 -10.61
N ALA A 213 10.40 11.06 -10.88
CA ALA A 213 9.25 10.88 -11.74
C ALA A 213 7.97 11.50 -11.14
N VAL A 214 7.74 11.33 -9.82
CA VAL A 214 6.66 12.07 -9.11
C VAL A 214 6.82 13.57 -9.27
N GLY A 215 8.06 14.08 -9.13
CA GLY A 215 8.35 15.49 -9.33
C GLY A 215 7.89 16.02 -10.67
N ARG A 216 8.22 15.32 -11.76
CA ARG A 216 7.77 15.67 -13.11
C ARG A 216 6.24 15.73 -13.21
N LEU A 217 5.54 14.75 -12.65
CA LEU A 217 4.08 14.70 -12.69
C LEU A 217 3.44 15.86 -11.92
N LEU A 218 4.00 16.23 -10.76
CA LEU A 218 3.53 17.37 -9.98
C LEU A 218 3.81 18.70 -10.71
N ASP A 219 4.95 18.83 -11.40
CA ASP A 219 5.29 19.98 -12.22
C ASP A 219 4.29 20.12 -13.40
N ALA A 220 3.96 19.01 -14.09
CA ALA A 220 2.95 19.02 -15.15
C ALA A 220 1.55 19.42 -14.65
N LEU A 221 1.16 18.94 -13.46
CA LEU A 221 -0.10 19.31 -12.82
C LEU A 221 -0.18 20.84 -12.57
N ALA A 222 0.94 21.44 -12.12
CA ALA A 222 1.06 22.87 -11.87
C ALA A 222 1.09 23.68 -13.18
N GLU A 223 1.89 23.26 -14.17
CA GLU A 223 1.99 23.92 -15.49
C GLU A 223 0.66 23.99 -16.23
N THR A 224 -0.19 22.97 -16.07
CA THR A 224 -1.54 22.94 -16.67
C THR A 224 -2.59 23.68 -15.84
N GLY A 225 -2.22 24.19 -14.64
CA GLY A 225 -3.12 24.92 -13.73
C GLY A 225 -4.13 24.02 -13.00
N HIS A 226 -4.03 22.71 -13.15
CA HIS A 226 -4.92 21.78 -12.46
C HIS A 226 -4.63 21.66 -10.97
N ASP A 227 -3.43 22.01 -10.51
CA ASP A 227 -3.03 21.97 -9.09
C ASP A 227 -3.95 22.79 -8.17
N ALA A 228 -4.56 23.88 -8.69
CA ALA A 228 -5.50 24.72 -7.96
C ALA A 228 -6.86 24.03 -7.66
N THR A 229 -7.14 22.91 -8.31
CA THR A 229 -8.42 22.18 -8.17
C THR A 229 -8.24 20.68 -7.95
N THR A 230 -7.01 20.21 -7.65
CA THR A 230 -6.72 18.79 -7.56
C THR A 230 -6.21 18.41 -6.17
N TRP A 231 -6.89 17.44 -5.55
CA TRP A 231 -6.35 16.70 -4.41
C TRP A 231 -5.26 15.74 -4.92
N VAL A 232 -4.06 15.85 -4.39
CA VAL A 232 -2.97 14.92 -4.70
C VAL A 232 -2.84 13.94 -3.54
N VAL A 233 -2.89 12.66 -3.86
CA VAL A 233 -2.75 11.56 -2.90
C VAL A 233 -1.61 10.69 -3.33
N PHE A 234 -0.57 10.61 -2.53
CA PHE A 234 0.49 9.61 -2.65
C PHE A 234 0.28 8.53 -1.62
N PHE A 235 0.38 7.27 -2.02
CA PHE A 235 0.42 6.15 -1.08
C PHE A 235 1.25 4.97 -1.58
N THR A 236 1.62 4.09 -0.63
CA THR A 236 2.25 2.80 -0.89
C THR A 236 1.32 1.67 -0.49
N ASP A 237 1.46 0.51 -1.12
CA ASP A 237 0.53 -0.59 -0.88
C ASP A 237 0.81 -1.35 0.43
N HIS A 238 2.06 -1.59 0.77
CA HIS A 238 2.52 -2.23 2.01
C HIS A 238 4.02 -1.95 2.24
N GLY A 239 4.62 -2.62 3.23
CA GLY A 239 6.04 -2.49 3.56
C GLY A 239 6.99 -3.01 2.48
N PRO A 240 8.30 -2.67 2.55
CA PRO A 240 9.27 -2.97 1.52
C PRO A 240 9.57 -4.47 1.40
N ALA A 241 10.07 -4.89 0.23
CA ALA A 241 10.42 -6.28 -0.08
C ALA A 241 11.73 -6.70 0.63
N PHE A 242 11.69 -6.67 1.96
CA PHE A 242 12.79 -7.12 2.85
C PHE A 242 12.28 -8.11 3.89
N PRO A 243 13.18 -8.93 4.47
CA PRO A 243 12.82 -9.83 5.58
C PRO A 243 12.16 -9.05 6.72
N ARG A 244 11.17 -9.66 7.35
CA ARG A 244 10.41 -9.10 8.47
C ARG A 244 9.55 -7.87 8.13
N ALA A 245 9.54 -7.44 6.87
CA ALA A 245 8.65 -6.40 6.34
C ALA A 245 7.54 -7.03 5.48
N LYS A 246 7.61 -6.99 4.15
CA LYS A 246 6.62 -7.61 3.26
C LYS A 246 6.22 -9.02 3.73
N SER A 247 4.94 -9.34 3.65
CA SER A 247 4.37 -10.62 4.06
C SER A 247 4.32 -10.89 5.57
N THR A 248 4.63 -9.90 6.44
CA THR A 248 4.48 -9.98 7.89
C THR A 248 3.50 -8.93 8.41
N LEU A 249 2.93 -9.13 9.61
CA LEU A 249 1.99 -8.17 10.19
C LEU A 249 2.63 -7.18 11.17
N TYR A 250 3.96 -7.12 11.20
CA TYR A 250 4.68 -6.07 11.91
C TYR A 250 4.52 -4.71 11.24
N ASP A 251 4.87 -3.63 11.93
CA ASP A 251 4.80 -2.26 11.38
C ASP A 251 5.60 -2.13 10.08
N ALA A 252 6.77 -2.76 10.01
CA ALA A 252 7.61 -2.77 8.81
C ALA A 252 6.90 -3.38 7.59
N GLY A 253 5.95 -4.32 7.80
CA GLY A 253 5.16 -4.94 6.71
C GLY A 253 3.84 -4.24 6.42
N THR A 254 3.23 -3.61 7.41
CA THR A 254 1.88 -3.03 7.32
C THR A 254 1.86 -1.51 7.25
N GLY A 255 2.88 -0.83 7.78
CA GLY A 255 3.01 0.60 7.72
C GLY A 255 3.18 1.10 6.30
N ILE A 256 2.34 2.03 5.86
CA ILE A 256 2.37 2.60 4.51
C ILE A 256 2.65 4.10 4.52
N GLY A 257 3.38 4.57 3.52
CA GLY A 257 3.46 5.99 3.22
C GLY A 257 2.11 6.48 2.71
N LEU A 258 1.61 7.57 3.28
CA LEU A 258 0.38 8.23 2.83
C LEU A 258 0.51 9.74 3.02
N ILE A 259 0.46 10.48 1.92
CA ILE A 259 0.54 11.93 1.88
C ILE A 259 -0.67 12.45 1.12
N VAL A 260 -1.37 13.44 1.68
CA VAL A 260 -2.53 14.08 1.05
C VAL A 260 -2.28 15.58 0.93
N ARG A 261 -2.19 16.12 -0.29
CA ARG A 261 -2.07 17.56 -0.53
C ARG A 261 -3.40 18.10 -1.05
N PRO A 262 -3.99 19.09 -0.37
CA PRO A 262 -5.18 19.79 -0.89
C PRO A 262 -4.85 20.59 -2.16
N PRO A 263 -5.87 21.00 -2.95
CA PRO A 263 -5.70 21.96 -4.03
C PRO A 263 -4.95 23.20 -3.56
N THR A 264 -4.03 23.72 -4.38
CA THR A 264 -3.20 24.88 -4.02
C THR A 264 -4.08 26.10 -3.69
N GLY A 265 -3.65 26.85 -2.67
CA GLY A 265 -4.42 28.01 -2.17
C GLY A 265 -5.56 27.67 -1.21
N ARG A 266 -5.85 26.39 -0.94
CA ARG A 266 -6.79 26.00 0.12
C ARG A 266 -6.09 25.87 1.48
N PRO A 267 -6.79 26.19 2.60
CA PRO A 267 -6.26 25.93 3.94
C PRO A 267 -6.08 24.45 4.17
N GLY A 268 -5.10 24.06 5.00
CA GLY A 268 -4.99 22.70 5.54
C GLY A 268 -3.77 21.90 5.09
N GLY A 269 -2.82 22.51 4.33
CA GLY A 269 -1.51 21.89 4.06
C GLY A 269 -0.52 22.02 5.23
N SER A 270 0.66 21.40 5.09
CA SER A 270 1.80 21.48 6.03
C SER A 270 1.49 21.05 7.46
N ARG A 271 1.07 19.81 7.64
CA ARG A 271 0.86 19.23 8.97
C ARG A 271 1.04 17.72 9.03
N VAL A 272 1.30 17.24 10.23
CA VAL A 272 1.28 15.82 10.56
C VAL A 272 -0.12 15.43 11.06
N TYR A 273 -0.63 14.31 10.56
CA TYR A 273 -1.85 13.66 11.03
C TYR A 273 -1.48 12.33 11.68
N ASP A 274 -1.48 12.32 13.01
CA ASP A 274 -1.00 11.19 13.84
C ASP A 274 -2.13 10.31 14.39
N GLU A 275 -3.23 10.17 13.63
CA GLU A 275 -4.29 9.24 13.97
C GLU A 275 -4.13 7.93 13.21
N LEU A 276 -4.62 6.83 13.79
CA LEU A 276 -4.65 5.54 13.12
C LEU A 276 -5.51 5.63 11.85
N PHE A 277 -4.94 5.18 10.74
CA PHE A 277 -5.58 5.14 9.44
C PHE A 277 -5.39 3.76 8.82
N SER A 278 -6.47 3.12 8.38
CA SER A 278 -6.45 1.83 7.70
C SER A 278 -6.61 2.02 6.18
N GLY A 279 -6.02 1.14 5.38
CA GLY A 279 -6.19 1.19 3.92
C GLY A 279 -7.65 1.22 3.46
N VAL A 280 -8.59 0.66 4.23
CA VAL A 280 -10.05 0.76 3.94
C VAL A 280 -10.60 2.18 4.11
N ASP A 281 -9.90 3.07 4.82
CA ASP A 281 -10.36 4.43 5.09
C ASP A 281 -10.11 5.39 3.92
N LEU A 282 -9.28 5.00 2.94
CA LEU A 282 -8.91 5.86 1.81
C LEU A 282 -10.14 6.26 0.99
N VAL A 283 -10.96 5.30 0.57
CA VAL A 283 -12.18 5.55 -0.22
C VAL A 283 -13.15 6.49 0.51
N PRO A 284 -13.63 6.19 1.73
CA PRO A 284 -14.57 7.08 2.41
C PRO A 284 -13.96 8.45 2.74
N THR A 285 -12.64 8.53 2.95
CA THR A 285 -11.96 9.81 3.17
C THR A 285 -11.94 10.66 1.91
N LEU A 286 -11.56 10.09 0.75
CA LEU A 286 -11.59 10.81 -0.52
C LEU A 286 -13.01 11.26 -0.89
N LEU A 287 -14.01 10.38 -0.77
CA LEU A 287 -15.39 10.74 -1.02
C LEU A 287 -15.84 11.87 -0.09
N GLY A 288 -15.48 11.81 1.20
CA GLY A 288 -15.73 12.88 2.14
C GLY A 288 -15.06 14.20 1.75
N LEU A 289 -13.78 14.18 1.31
CA LEU A 289 -13.06 15.37 0.83
C LEU A 289 -13.72 15.99 -0.42
N LEU A 290 -14.33 15.16 -1.27
CA LEU A 290 -15.03 15.59 -2.47
C LEU A 290 -16.50 15.96 -2.25
N GLY A 291 -17.02 15.77 -1.03
CA GLY A 291 -18.44 16.02 -0.70
C GLY A 291 -19.38 14.98 -1.31
N ILE A 292 -18.89 13.79 -1.62
CA ILE A 292 -19.64 12.67 -2.18
C ILE A 292 -20.08 11.73 -1.05
N ALA A 293 -21.31 11.23 -1.13
CA ALA A 293 -21.83 10.30 -0.13
C ALA A 293 -21.07 8.97 -0.13
N VAL A 294 -20.69 8.51 1.06
CA VAL A 294 -20.01 7.22 1.23
C VAL A 294 -21.04 6.09 1.10
N PRO A 295 -20.80 5.09 0.23
CA PRO A 295 -21.68 3.92 0.15
C PRO A 295 -21.73 3.12 1.45
N ALA A 296 -22.89 2.55 1.76
CA ALA A 296 -23.13 1.82 3.01
C ALA A 296 -22.37 0.49 3.11
N ASP A 297 -21.86 -0.03 1.99
CA ASP A 297 -21.12 -1.28 1.89
C ASP A 297 -19.60 -1.10 2.03
N VAL A 298 -19.12 0.10 2.36
CA VAL A 298 -17.71 0.41 2.68
C VAL A 298 -17.44 0.12 4.16
N ASP A 299 -16.34 -0.60 4.44
CA ASP A 299 -15.93 -0.96 5.82
C ASP A 299 -15.15 0.16 6.51
N GLY A 300 -14.57 1.07 5.72
CA GLY A 300 -13.73 2.17 6.19
C GLY A 300 -14.53 3.32 6.81
N VAL A 301 -13.82 4.18 7.55
CA VAL A 301 -14.34 5.42 8.11
C VAL A 301 -13.67 6.63 7.47
N SER A 302 -14.41 7.75 7.35
CA SER A 302 -13.87 8.97 6.75
C SER A 302 -13.05 9.78 7.75
N HIS A 303 -11.84 10.17 7.35
CA HIS A 303 -10.97 11.12 8.04
C HIS A 303 -11.04 12.54 7.45
N ALA A 304 -11.98 12.79 6.52
CA ALA A 304 -12.04 14.04 5.77
C ALA A 304 -12.09 15.30 6.65
N ASP A 305 -12.86 15.29 7.75
CA ASP A 305 -12.94 16.45 8.67
C ASP A 305 -11.62 16.68 9.39
N GLY A 306 -10.97 15.60 9.84
CA GLY A 306 -9.63 15.65 10.39
C GLY A 306 -8.62 16.21 9.38
N LEU A 307 -8.67 15.77 8.12
CA LEU A 307 -7.77 16.24 7.05
C LEU A 307 -8.08 17.67 6.57
N ARG A 308 -9.28 18.20 6.75
CA ARG A 308 -9.58 19.63 6.49
C ARG A 308 -9.14 20.57 7.60
N GLY A 309 -8.76 20.04 8.77
CA GLY A 309 -8.44 20.86 9.94
C GLY A 309 -9.64 21.53 10.58
N SER A 310 -10.84 21.17 10.17
CA SER A 310 -12.06 21.52 10.88
C SER A 310 -12.07 20.70 12.18
N GLY A 311 -11.59 21.28 13.27
CA GLY A 311 -11.49 20.60 14.58
C GLY A 311 -12.83 19.99 14.96
N SER A 312 -13.04 18.75 14.59
CA SER A 312 -14.16 17.98 15.08
C SER A 312 -13.92 17.73 16.57
N SER A 313 -14.89 18.06 17.40
CA SER A 313 -14.93 17.67 18.81
C SER A 313 -15.18 16.17 18.99
N ALA A 314 -15.40 15.44 17.92
CA ALA A 314 -15.42 13.98 17.89
C ALA A 314 -13.96 13.47 17.99
N GLY A 315 -13.71 12.51 18.86
CA GLY A 315 -12.41 11.85 19.02
C GLY A 315 -11.86 11.26 17.71
N PRO A 316 -10.75 10.51 17.77
CA PRO A 316 -10.18 9.90 16.58
C PRO A 316 -11.23 9.02 15.88
N PRO A 317 -11.25 8.99 14.54
CA PRO A 317 -12.22 8.19 13.78
C PRO A 317 -12.12 6.69 14.08
N ARG A 318 -10.94 6.23 14.55
CA ARG A 318 -10.73 4.82 14.90
C ARG A 318 -9.67 4.64 16.00
N ASP A 319 -9.91 3.68 16.88
CA ASP A 319 -8.98 3.28 17.95
C ASP A 319 -8.10 2.09 17.56
N TYR A 320 -8.50 1.38 16.52
CA TYR A 320 -7.86 0.12 16.09
C TYR A 320 -7.74 0.04 14.59
N VAL A 321 -6.62 -0.50 14.11
CA VAL A 321 -6.49 -1.00 12.73
C VAL A 321 -6.34 -2.52 12.76
N TYR A 322 -6.91 -3.19 11.74
CA TYR A 322 -6.89 -4.64 11.59
C TYR A 322 -6.17 -5.00 10.31
N THR A 323 -5.30 -6.01 10.40
CA THR A 323 -4.52 -6.49 9.26
C THR A 323 -4.64 -8.00 9.13
N THR A 324 -4.71 -8.48 7.90
CA THR A 324 -4.86 -9.89 7.58
C THR A 324 -3.83 -10.36 6.58
N LYS A 325 -3.37 -11.59 6.75
CA LYS A 325 -2.71 -12.36 5.69
C LYS A 325 -3.40 -13.72 5.62
N THR A 326 -3.68 -14.22 4.42
CA THR A 326 -4.22 -15.58 4.25
C THR A 326 -3.41 -16.35 3.23
N TYR A 327 -3.14 -15.76 2.06
CA TYR A 327 -2.33 -16.35 1.01
C TYR A 327 -1.34 -15.32 0.46
N HIS A 328 -0.08 -15.73 0.31
CA HIS A 328 0.91 -15.08 -0.54
C HIS A 328 1.48 -16.15 -1.48
N ASP A 329 2.76 -16.52 -1.35
CA ASP A 329 3.34 -17.69 -2.02
C ASP A 329 2.93 -19.00 -1.32
N SER A 330 2.43 -18.89 -0.09
CA SER A 330 1.97 -20.01 0.73
C SER A 330 0.67 -19.66 1.46
N PHE A 331 -0.05 -20.70 1.92
CA PHE A 331 -1.14 -20.56 2.87
C PHE A 331 -0.56 -20.26 4.25
N ASP A 332 -0.73 -19.03 4.71
CA ASP A 332 -0.20 -18.57 5.99
C ASP A 332 -1.16 -17.59 6.64
N PRO A 333 -2.27 -18.08 7.22
CA PRO A 333 -3.26 -17.21 7.85
C PRO A 333 -2.72 -16.60 9.14
N ILE A 334 -2.68 -15.27 9.17
CA ILE A 334 -2.30 -14.45 10.30
C ILE A 334 -3.32 -13.32 10.43
N ARG A 335 -3.63 -12.90 11.64
CA ARG A 335 -4.50 -11.75 11.94
C ARG A 335 -3.85 -10.87 12.98
N ALA A 336 -4.01 -9.57 12.84
CA ALA A 336 -3.50 -8.61 13.80
C ALA A 336 -4.51 -7.50 14.10
N ILE A 337 -4.42 -6.99 15.31
CA ILE A 337 -5.04 -5.74 15.75
C ILE A 337 -3.95 -4.85 16.33
N ARG A 338 -3.96 -3.58 15.93
CA ARG A 338 -3.01 -2.56 16.37
C ARG A 338 -3.76 -1.37 16.94
N THR A 339 -3.30 -0.89 18.08
CA THR A 339 -3.63 0.41 18.69
C THR A 339 -2.49 1.39 18.46
N LYS A 340 -2.56 2.59 19.06
CA LYS A 340 -1.39 3.50 19.11
C LYS A 340 -0.26 2.96 19.99
N ASP A 341 -0.58 2.10 20.98
CA ASP A 341 0.36 1.66 22.01
C ASP A 341 0.78 0.20 21.87
N TYR A 342 -0.08 -0.67 21.32
CA TYR A 342 0.16 -2.11 21.27
C TYR A 342 -0.16 -2.71 19.91
N SER A 343 0.57 -3.75 19.56
CA SER A 343 0.31 -4.63 18.41
C SER A 343 0.13 -6.06 18.92
N TYR A 344 -1.00 -6.70 18.57
CA TYR A 344 -1.30 -8.08 18.90
C TYR A 344 -1.52 -8.90 17.63
N ILE A 345 -0.83 -10.04 17.52
CA ILE A 345 -0.81 -10.91 16.33
C ILE A 345 -1.18 -12.33 16.72
N GLU A 346 -2.07 -12.96 15.94
CA GLU A 346 -2.42 -14.37 16.00
C GLU A 346 -1.97 -15.12 14.76
N ASN A 347 -1.18 -16.16 14.95
CA ASN A 347 -0.65 -17.06 13.92
C ASN A 347 -1.42 -18.39 13.95
N TYR A 348 -2.09 -18.76 12.86
CA TYR A 348 -3.04 -19.89 12.85
C TYR A 348 -2.46 -21.20 12.33
N VAL A 349 -1.26 -21.17 11.77
CA VAL A 349 -0.55 -22.36 11.30
C VAL A 349 0.91 -22.34 11.75
N PRO A 350 1.49 -23.52 12.06
CA PRO A 350 2.92 -23.61 12.35
C PRO A 350 3.75 -23.21 11.13
N ARG A 351 4.60 -22.21 11.30
CA ARG A 351 5.52 -21.69 10.28
C ARG A 351 6.84 -21.29 10.93
N PRO A 352 7.92 -21.13 10.15
CA PRO A 352 9.09 -20.38 10.59
C PRO A 352 8.72 -18.97 11.03
N LEU A 353 9.52 -18.37 11.89
CA LEU A 353 9.35 -16.98 12.33
C LEU A 353 9.27 -16.04 11.12
N LEU A 354 10.11 -16.27 10.12
CA LEU A 354 10.07 -15.56 8.83
C LEU A 354 9.78 -16.58 7.72
N ASP A 355 8.56 -16.55 7.17
CA ASP A 355 8.20 -17.26 5.93
C ASP A 355 8.39 -16.27 4.77
N LEU A 356 9.59 -16.30 4.18
CA LEU A 356 10.03 -15.32 3.19
C LEU A 356 9.31 -15.53 1.86
N PRO A 357 8.77 -14.44 1.25
CA PRO A 357 8.31 -14.46 -0.13
C PRO A 357 9.42 -14.80 -1.12
N LEU A 358 9.02 -15.31 -2.30
CA LEU A 358 9.96 -15.74 -3.33
C LEU A 358 10.88 -14.63 -3.84
N ASP A 359 10.37 -13.41 -3.91
CA ASP A 359 11.13 -12.23 -4.34
C ASP A 359 12.15 -11.77 -3.28
N ILE A 360 12.00 -12.20 -2.04
CA ILE A 360 12.93 -11.90 -0.92
C ILE A 360 13.88 -13.06 -0.65
N GLU A 361 13.43 -14.31 -0.74
CA GLU A 361 14.16 -15.51 -0.31
C GLU A 361 15.58 -15.59 -0.89
N GLN A 362 15.76 -15.17 -2.14
CA GLN A 362 17.05 -15.22 -2.85
C GLN A 362 17.78 -13.87 -2.88
N SER A 363 17.21 -12.83 -2.26
CA SER A 363 17.88 -11.54 -2.18
C SER A 363 19.07 -11.58 -1.21
N PRO A 364 20.02 -10.65 -1.30
CA PRO A 364 21.12 -10.54 -0.33
C PRO A 364 20.60 -10.46 1.11
N SER A 365 19.58 -9.66 1.37
CA SER A 365 18.96 -9.54 2.70
C SER A 365 18.23 -10.82 3.13
N GLY A 366 17.56 -11.52 2.21
CA GLY A 366 16.90 -12.80 2.47
C GLY A 366 17.89 -13.89 2.89
N LEU A 367 19.03 -13.96 2.22
CA LEU A 367 20.11 -14.92 2.56
C LEU A 367 20.75 -14.58 3.91
N ALA A 368 20.88 -13.31 4.26
CA ALA A 368 21.48 -12.88 5.54
C ALA A 368 20.66 -13.26 6.77
N VAL A 369 19.33 -13.49 6.62
CA VAL A 369 18.46 -13.90 7.74
C VAL A 369 18.21 -15.40 7.82
N ALA A 370 18.98 -16.21 7.09
CA ALA A 370 18.82 -17.68 7.06
C ALA A 370 18.65 -18.36 8.45
N PRO A 371 19.32 -17.95 9.55
CA PRO A 371 19.09 -18.52 10.87
C PRO A 371 17.66 -18.34 11.39
N TYR A 372 16.96 -17.26 11.04
CA TYR A 372 15.63 -16.93 11.54
C TYR A 372 14.51 -17.64 10.78
N VAL A 373 14.74 -18.10 9.56
CA VAL A 373 13.74 -18.87 8.79
C VAL A 373 13.50 -20.28 9.34
N THR A 374 14.34 -20.76 10.26
CA THR A 374 14.18 -22.07 10.92
C THR A 374 13.61 -21.97 12.34
N THR A 375 13.59 -20.79 12.93
CA THR A 375 13.03 -20.56 14.27
C THR A 375 11.50 -20.70 14.20
N PRO A 376 10.86 -21.52 15.08
CA PRO A 376 9.40 -21.62 15.12
C PRO A 376 8.76 -20.27 15.47
N ARG A 377 7.70 -19.90 14.74
CA ARG A 377 6.89 -18.73 15.03
C ARG A 377 5.94 -19.03 16.18
N PRO A 378 5.80 -18.10 17.18
CA PRO A 378 4.84 -18.27 18.27
C PRO A 378 3.39 -18.20 17.75
N GLU A 379 2.45 -18.83 18.47
CA GLU A 379 1.02 -18.75 18.12
C GLU A 379 0.44 -17.35 18.35
N ARG A 380 0.95 -16.62 19.37
CA ARG A 380 0.52 -15.28 19.74
C ARG A 380 1.72 -14.39 20.01
N GLU A 381 1.58 -13.14 19.61
CA GLU A 381 2.61 -12.12 19.80
C GLU A 381 1.97 -10.83 20.32
N LEU A 382 2.61 -10.15 21.25
CA LEU A 382 2.21 -8.84 21.77
C LEU A 382 3.45 -7.93 21.87
N TYR A 383 3.32 -6.70 21.37
CA TYR A 383 4.40 -5.70 21.36
C TYR A 383 3.93 -4.39 21.96
N ASP A 384 4.75 -3.74 22.81
CA ASP A 384 4.56 -2.36 23.28
C ASP A 384 5.25 -1.39 22.30
N LEU A 385 4.46 -0.74 21.47
CA LEU A 385 4.97 0.13 20.38
C LEU A 385 5.63 1.42 20.87
N ARG A 386 5.45 1.77 22.15
CA ARG A 386 6.09 2.94 22.77
C ARG A 386 7.54 2.66 23.16
N ALA A 387 7.79 1.42 23.58
CA ALA A 387 9.11 0.96 24.04
C ALA A 387 9.88 0.23 22.92
N ASP A 388 9.15 -0.44 22.04
CA ASP A 388 9.67 -1.31 20.97
C ASP A 388 8.91 -1.05 19.66
N PRO A 389 9.14 0.09 18.99
CA PRO A 389 8.45 0.42 17.74
C PRO A 389 8.79 -0.53 16.58
N GLU A 390 9.87 -1.28 16.65
CA GLU A 390 10.28 -2.28 15.66
C GLU A 390 9.72 -3.68 15.96
N GLU A 391 8.97 -3.84 17.06
CA GLU A 391 8.28 -5.11 17.42
C GLU A 391 9.23 -6.31 17.51
N THR A 392 10.39 -6.12 18.13
CA THR A 392 11.45 -7.13 18.25
C THR A 392 11.31 -8.00 19.49
N THR A 393 10.58 -7.53 20.52
CA THR A 393 10.44 -8.19 21.83
C THR A 393 8.99 -8.58 22.09
N ASN A 394 8.65 -9.87 21.85
CA ASN A 394 7.34 -10.40 22.18
C ASN A 394 7.12 -10.47 23.69
N LEU A 395 6.28 -9.63 24.27
CA LEU A 395 5.99 -9.54 25.71
C LEU A 395 5.43 -10.84 26.28
N LEU A 396 4.62 -11.59 25.50
CA LEU A 396 4.08 -12.88 25.93
C LEU A 396 5.19 -13.94 26.09
N ALA A 397 6.17 -13.94 25.20
CA ALA A 397 7.32 -14.84 25.29
C ALA A 397 8.30 -14.42 26.39
N ALA A 398 8.39 -13.12 26.67
CA ALA A 398 9.23 -12.58 27.74
C ALA A 398 8.62 -12.76 29.14
N GLY A 399 7.33 -13.12 29.24
CA GLY A 399 6.61 -13.26 30.52
C GLY A 399 6.40 -11.91 31.23
N ASP A 400 6.17 -10.84 30.47
CA ASP A 400 5.94 -9.49 31.01
C ASP A 400 4.67 -9.45 31.86
N PRO A 401 4.70 -8.89 33.08
CA PRO A 401 3.53 -8.76 33.92
C PRO A 401 2.44 -7.88 33.27
N GLY A 402 1.24 -8.41 33.13
CA GLY A 402 0.08 -7.72 32.51
C GLY A 402 -0.03 -7.93 30.99
N ALA A 403 0.96 -8.54 30.33
CA ALA A 403 0.90 -8.85 28.90
C ALA A 403 -0.29 -9.74 28.54
N ASP A 404 -0.59 -10.76 29.37
CA ASP A 404 -1.72 -11.67 29.14
C ASP A 404 -3.08 -10.96 29.19
N ASP A 405 -3.28 -9.99 30.09
CA ASP A 405 -4.53 -9.23 30.20
C ASP A 405 -4.74 -8.32 28.98
N ILE A 406 -3.68 -7.64 28.52
CA ILE A 406 -3.70 -6.80 27.32
C ILE A 406 -3.98 -7.66 26.08
N ALA A 407 -3.29 -8.78 25.95
CA ALA A 407 -3.48 -9.70 24.83
C ALA A 407 -4.91 -10.28 24.81
N ALA A 408 -5.49 -10.59 25.98
CA ALA A 408 -6.86 -11.11 26.10
C ALA A 408 -7.89 -10.06 25.62
N ASP A 409 -7.75 -8.78 26.02
CA ASP A 409 -8.65 -7.70 25.55
C ASP A 409 -8.55 -7.52 24.02
N LEU A 410 -7.33 -7.46 23.48
CA LEU A 410 -7.10 -7.30 22.05
C LEU A 410 -7.57 -8.52 21.24
N ALA A 411 -7.42 -9.74 21.77
CA ALA A 411 -7.92 -10.96 21.16
C ALA A 411 -9.47 -10.96 21.04
N VAL A 412 -10.17 -10.51 22.09
CA VAL A 412 -11.64 -10.37 22.06
C VAL A 412 -12.06 -9.40 20.95
N ARG A 413 -11.41 -8.23 20.86
CA ARG A 413 -11.70 -7.23 19.83
C ARG A 413 -11.40 -7.71 18.43
N LEU A 414 -10.29 -8.43 18.25
CA LEU A 414 -9.92 -9.05 16.99
C LEU A 414 -10.95 -10.11 16.57
N HIS A 415 -11.39 -10.94 17.51
CA HIS A 415 -12.43 -11.94 17.26
C HIS A 415 -13.76 -11.29 16.87
N ASP A 416 -14.21 -10.26 17.59
CA ASP A 416 -15.44 -9.51 17.29
C ASP A 416 -15.39 -8.86 15.91
N TRP A 417 -14.24 -8.28 15.53
CA TRP A 417 -14.04 -7.74 14.20
C TRP A 417 -14.14 -8.82 13.12
N ARG A 418 -13.49 -9.97 13.32
CA ARG A 418 -13.57 -11.12 12.40
C ARG A 418 -15.01 -11.60 12.19
N GLN A 419 -15.78 -11.70 13.28
CA GLN A 419 -17.21 -12.07 13.19
C GLN A 419 -18.01 -11.04 12.39
N ARG A 420 -17.84 -9.75 12.68
CA ARG A 420 -18.58 -8.66 12.00
C ARG A 420 -18.24 -8.57 10.51
N THR A 421 -17.00 -8.84 10.13
CA THR A 421 -16.56 -8.74 8.72
C THR A 421 -16.65 -10.05 7.96
N GLY A 422 -17.11 -11.13 8.60
CA GLY A 422 -17.21 -12.45 7.99
C GLY A 422 -15.84 -13.04 7.64
N ASP A 423 -14.80 -12.73 8.45
CA ASP A 423 -13.45 -13.25 8.24
C ASP A 423 -13.36 -14.72 8.69
N VAL A 424 -13.49 -15.62 7.75
CA VAL A 424 -13.34 -17.06 7.94
C VAL A 424 -11.96 -17.49 7.48
N ILE A 425 -11.18 -18.05 8.40
CA ILE A 425 -9.91 -18.69 8.04
C ILE A 425 -10.23 -20.06 7.45
N PRO A 426 -9.80 -20.36 6.22
CA PRO A 426 -9.98 -21.70 5.65
C PRO A 426 -9.34 -22.75 6.55
N SER A 427 -10.03 -23.87 6.76
CA SER A 427 -9.55 -24.96 7.64
C SER A 427 -8.40 -25.75 7.02
N ASP A 428 -8.28 -25.73 5.70
CA ASP A 428 -7.21 -26.38 4.93
C ASP A 428 -7.08 -25.76 3.52
N PHE A 429 -6.01 -26.16 2.82
CA PHE A 429 -5.76 -25.81 1.43
C PHE A 429 -6.76 -26.44 0.43
N ALA A 430 -7.37 -27.56 0.81
CA ALA A 430 -8.14 -28.41 -0.12
C ALA A 430 -9.58 -27.91 -0.35
N GLY A 431 -10.06 -26.97 0.47
CA GLY A 431 -11.47 -26.56 0.50
C GLY A 431 -11.97 -25.78 -0.71
N THR A 432 -11.09 -25.29 -1.61
CA THR A 432 -11.47 -24.55 -2.80
C THR A 432 -10.65 -24.93 -4.03
N ARG A 433 -11.23 -24.79 -5.22
CA ARG A 433 -10.55 -25.02 -6.51
C ARG A 433 -9.27 -24.16 -6.65
N ILE A 434 -9.25 -22.96 -6.08
CA ILE A 434 -8.12 -22.05 -6.07
C ILE A 434 -7.07 -22.54 -5.05
N SER A 435 -7.48 -23.02 -3.88
CA SER A 435 -6.60 -23.59 -2.88
C SER A 435 -5.86 -24.84 -3.37
N ALA A 436 -6.53 -25.73 -4.10
CA ALA A 436 -5.89 -26.91 -4.70
C ALA A 436 -4.77 -26.50 -5.68
N ARG A 437 -5.06 -25.57 -6.59
CA ARG A 437 -4.06 -25.03 -7.54
C ARG A 437 -2.90 -24.36 -6.81
N TYR A 438 -3.19 -23.64 -5.74
CA TYR A 438 -2.17 -22.98 -4.93
C TYR A 438 -1.33 -23.98 -4.15
N THR A 439 -1.93 -25.07 -3.65
CA THR A 439 -1.20 -26.16 -2.94
C THR A 439 -0.22 -26.84 -3.89
N GLU A 440 -0.61 -27.14 -5.13
CA GLU A 440 0.30 -27.70 -6.13
C GLU A 440 1.49 -26.76 -6.38
N THR A 441 1.21 -25.47 -6.55
CA THR A 441 2.24 -24.44 -6.71
C THR A 441 3.18 -24.38 -5.52
N TYR A 442 2.64 -24.36 -4.33
CA TYR A 442 3.41 -24.30 -3.10
C TYR A 442 4.31 -25.53 -2.95
N GLN A 443 3.78 -26.73 -3.19
CA GLN A 443 4.56 -27.96 -3.14
C GLN A 443 5.71 -27.94 -4.15
N HIS A 444 5.48 -27.49 -5.38
CA HIS A 444 6.51 -27.35 -6.39
C HIS A 444 7.59 -26.34 -6.00
N ILE A 445 7.20 -25.19 -5.45
CA ILE A 445 8.12 -24.13 -5.06
C ILE A 445 8.99 -24.56 -3.87
N HIS A 446 8.38 -25.10 -2.82
CA HIS A 446 9.08 -25.41 -1.56
C HIS A 446 9.81 -26.76 -1.55
N HIS A 447 9.41 -27.71 -2.42
CA HIS A 447 10.05 -29.02 -2.53
C HIS A 447 10.94 -29.17 -3.76
N ALA A 448 10.86 -28.25 -4.73
CA ALA A 448 11.73 -28.27 -5.90
C ALA A 448 13.14 -27.76 -5.56
N LYS A 449 14.15 -28.40 -6.15
CA LYS A 449 15.54 -27.90 -6.07
C LYS A 449 15.61 -26.49 -6.68
N PRO A 450 16.54 -25.61 -6.23
CA PRO A 450 16.68 -24.24 -6.72
C PRO A 450 16.68 -24.09 -8.26
N SER A 451 17.30 -25.04 -8.98
CA SER A 451 17.34 -25.07 -10.45
C SER A 451 15.99 -25.31 -11.14
N SER A 452 15.01 -25.91 -10.44
CA SER A 452 13.68 -26.17 -10.99
C SER A 452 12.67 -25.06 -10.64
N ARG A 453 12.94 -24.24 -9.63
CA ARG A 453 12.11 -23.09 -9.29
C ARG A 453 12.09 -22.03 -10.41
N SER A 454 13.27 -21.73 -11.00
CA SER A 454 13.35 -20.83 -12.17
C SER A 454 12.58 -21.35 -13.37
N ALA A 455 12.62 -22.68 -13.61
CA ALA A 455 11.92 -23.31 -14.72
C ALA A 455 10.38 -23.27 -14.51
N ILE A 456 9.90 -23.43 -13.29
CA ILE A 456 8.47 -23.37 -12.96
C ILE A 456 7.93 -21.94 -13.12
N ALA A 457 8.70 -20.93 -12.76
CA ALA A 457 8.33 -19.53 -12.96
C ALA A 457 8.27 -19.19 -14.46
N ALA A 458 9.19 -19.71 -15.27
CA ALA A 458 9.21 -19.54 -16.73
C ALA A 458 8.08 -20.31 -17.42
N ASP A 459 7.77 -21.54 -16.99
CA ASP A 459 6.72 -22.41 -17.57
C ASP A 459 5.30 -21.88 -17.30
N ARG A 460 5.14 -20.95 -16.35
CA ARG A 460 3.84 -20.35 -16.03
C ARG A 460 3.46 -19.16 -16.87
N GLY A 461 4.25 -18.84 -17.92
CA GLY A 461 3.94 -17.71 -18.77
C GLY A 461 3.80 -16.41 -17.95
N ILE A 462 4.64 -16.22 -16.94
CA ILE A 462 5.01 -14.87 -16.54
C ILE A 462 5.86 -14.37 -17.69
N GLU A 463 5.25 -14.28 -18.86
CA GLU A 463 5.78 -13.53 -19.98
C GLU A 463 5.69 -12.07 -19.56
N GLU A 464 6.80 -11.53 -19.11
CA GLU A 464 7.07 -10.12 -19.27
C GLU A 464 6.79 -9.78 -20.73
N GLY A 465 5.69 -9.07 -20.97
CA GLY A 465 5.41 -8.32 -22.17
C GLY A 465 5.56 -9.06 -23.50
N ARG A 466 4.56 -9.81 -23.90
CA ARG A 466 4.22 -9.90 -25.31
C ARG A 466 2.79 -9.43 -25.53
N SER A 467 2.69 -8.16 -25.96
CA SER A 467 1.56 -7.71 -26.74
C SER A 467 1.47 -8.60 -27.97
N THR A 468 0.49 -9.45 -28.08
CA THR A 468 0.05 -9.95 -29.36
C THR A 468 -1.23 -9.22 -29.73
N GLU A 469 -1.08 -8.42 -30.79
CA GLU A 469 -2.14 -8.00 -31.67
C GLU A 469 -3.15 -9.15 -31.92
N ARG A 470 -4.41 -8.89 -31.54
CA ARG A 470 -5.62 -9.06 -32.37
C ARG A 470 -6.82 -8.51 -31.63
#